data_a5c5b66931ffffc31beb4c83f39f8879
#
_entry.id   a5c5b66931ffffc31beb4c83f39f8879
#
_cell.length_a   1.000
_cell.length_b   1.000
_cell.length_c   1.000
_cell.angle_alpha   90.00
_cell.angle_beta   90.00
_cell.angle_gamma   90.00
#
_symmetry.space_group_name_H-M   'P 1'
#
loop_
_entity.id
_entity.type
_entity.pdbx_description
1 polymer ?
#
loop_
_entity_poly.entity_id
_entity_poly.type
_entity_poly.pdbx_seq_one_letter_code
_entity_poly.pdbx_strand_id
1 'polypeptide(L)'
;MRECVMLVPGFGGIPRLRRDLGNAVVRDLLLTGRSVPAAKAHHLGLVSQVTARGEALRVARLVAEQAARFDPETTRAAKRFLKPIPRAELEREKDLFIELLASPTVERALDKFVHSSDVRPYLP
;
A
#
# COMPACT_ATOMS: atom_id res chain seq x y z
N MET A 1 12.27 -16.08 -18.66
CA MET A 1 11.00 -15.82 -17.98
C MET A 1 11.35 -15.40 -16.55
N ARG A 2 11.07 -14.16 -16.13
CA ARG A 2 11.33 -13.73 -14.75
C ARG A 2 10.22 -14.33 -13.88
N GLU A 3 10.56 -15.19 -12.94
CA GLU A 3 9.64 -15.68 -11.93
C GLU A 3 9.28 -14.51 -11.00
N CYS A 4 8.15 -13.85 -11.24
CA CYS A 4 7.59 -12.91 -10.29
C CYS A 4 6.97 -13.71 -9.15
N VAL A 5 7.57 -13.63 -7.98
CA VAL A 5 6.94 -14.17 -6.79
C VAL A 5 5.95 -13.16 -6.26
N MET A 6 4.68 -13.51 -6.35
CA MET A 6 3.61 -12.76 -5.71
C MET A 6 3.48 -13.20 -4.25
N LEU A 7 3.84 -12.31 -3.36
CA LEU A 7 3.49 -12.43 -1.96
C LEU A 7 2.30 -11.49 -1.69
N VAL A 8 1.27 -12.01 -1.06
CA VAL A 8 0.14 -11.21 -0.60
C VAL A 8 0.64 -10.20 0.44
N PRO A 9 0.27 -8.91 0.35
CA PRO A 9 0.60 -7.96 1.39
C PRO A 9 0.07 -8.41 2.75
N GLY A 10 0.95 -8.54 3.76
CA GLY A 10 0.57 -9.01 5.11
C GLY A 10 0.34 -7.89 6.13
N PHE A 11 0.48 -6.63 5.70
CA PHE A 11 0.43 -5.45 6.56
C PHE A 11 -0.79 -4.56 6.29
N GLY A 12 -1.86 -5.12 5.76
CA GLY A 12 -3.12 -4.43 5.52
C GLY A 12 -3.18 -3.68 4.20
N GLY A 13 -2.40 -4.09 3.21
CA GLY A 13 -2.39 -3.50 1.87
C GLY A 13 -3.71 -3.74 1.14
N ILE A 14 -4.17 -4.97 1.05
CA ILE A 14 -5.38 -5.34 0.30
C ILE A 14 -6.63 -4.67 0.88
N PRO A 15 -6.95 -4.82 2.17
CA PRO A 15 -8.17 -4.23 2.73
C PRO A 15 -8.22 -2.71 2.59
N ARG A 16 -7.08 -2.02 2.78
CA ARG A 16 -7.03 -0.57 2.66
C ARG A 16 -7.15 -0.10 1.21
N LEU A 17 -6.42 -0.72 0.29
CA LEU A 17 -6.50 -0.37 -1.13
C LEU A 17 -7.88 -0.67 -1.71
N ARG A 18 -8.50 -1.82 -1.34
CA ARG A 18 -9.88 -2.15 -1.76
C ARG A 18 -10.88 -1.09 -1.33
N ARG A 19 -10.77 -0.64 -0.10
CA ARG A 19 -11.64 0.41 0.43
C ARG A 19 -11.50 1.72 -0.34
N ASP A 20 -10.25 2.10 -0.65
CA ASP A 20 -9.95 3.42 -1.21
C ASP A 20 -10.02 3.44 -2.77
N LEU A 21 -9.73 2.32 -3.45
CA LEU A 21 -9.63 2.23 -4.91
C LEU A 21 -10.61 1.24 -5.57
N GLY A 22 -11.27 0.41 -4.76
CA GLY A 22 -12.14 -0.65 -5.27
C GLY A 22 -11.39 -1.89 -5.78
N ASN A 23 -12.16 -2.96 -6.03
CA ASN A 23 -11.63 -4.29 -6.33
C ASN A 23 -10.90 -4.39 -7.68
N ALA A 24 -11.32 -3.64 -8.69
CA ALA A 24 -10.73 -3.74 -10.03
C ALA A 24 -9.26 -3.32 -10.05
N VAL A 25 -8.97 -2.17 -9.44
CA VAL A 25 -7.60 -1.64 -9.34
C VAL A 25 -6.72 -2.57 -8.51
N VAL A 26 -7.23 -3.05 -7.38
CA VAL A 26 -6.45 -3.94 -6.50
C VAL A 26 -6.15 -5.27 -7.17
N ARG A 27 -7.10 -5.85 -7.90
CA ARG A 27 -6.85 -7.07 -8.68
C ARG A 27 -5.79 -6.86 -9.75
N ASP A 28 -5.83 -5.74 -10.49
CA ASP A 28 -4.82 -5.44 -11.49
C ASP A 28 -3.43 -5.36 -10.86
N LEU A 29 -3.29 -4.62 -9.76
CA LEU A 29 -2.02 -4.48 -9.05
C LEU A 29 -1.47 -5.80 -8.53
N LEU A 30 -2.33 -6.61 -7.89
CA LEU A 30 -1.92 -7.89 -7.31
C LEU A 30 -1.58 -8.94 -8.37
N LEU A 31 -2.41 -9.06 -9.41
CA LEU A 31 -2.24 -10.11 -10.40
C LEU A 31 -1.19 -9.80 -11.47
N THR A 32 -0.87 -8.52 -11.68
CA THR A 32 0.11 -8.10 -12.69
C THR A 32 1.44 -7.64 -12.10
N GLY A 33 1.49 -7.36 -10.79
CA GLY A 33 2.68 -6.80 -10.14
C GLY A 33 3.05 -5.39 -10.61
N ARG A 34 2.11 -4.66 -11.22
CA ARG A 34 2.38 -3.31 -11.75
C ARG A 34 2.65 -2.31 -10.65
N SER A 35 3.56 -1.40 -10.93
CA SER A 35 3.76 -0.20 -10.12
C SER A 35 2.75 0.88 -10.51
N VAL A 36 2.37 1.71 -9.54
CA VAL A 36 1.49 2.86 -9.77
C VAL A 36 2.30 4.14 -9.67
N PRO A 37 2.54 4.85 -10.78
CA PRO A 37 3.19 6.16 -10.75
C PRO A 37 2.37 7.17 -9.94
N ALA A 38 3.05 8.17 -9.33
CA ALA A 38 2.42 9.17 -8.46
C ALA A 38 1.24 9.89 -9.13
N ALA A 39 1.37 10.28 -10.40
CA ALA A 39 0.30 10.93 -11.14
C ALA A 39 -0.94 10.01 -11.30
N LYS A 40 -0.72 8.71 -11.56
CA LYS A 40 -1.81 7.73 -11.64
C LYS A 40 -2.45 7.49 -10.27
N ALA A 41 -1.65 7.42 -9.21
CA ALA A 41 -2.15 7.30 -7.84
C ALA A 41 -3.04 8.49 -7.44
N HIS A 42 -2.67 9.69 -7.84
CA HIS A 42 -3.49 10.89 -7.65
C HIS A 42 -4.79 10.83 -8.46
N HIS A 43 -4.71 10.47 -9.73
CA HIS A 43 -5.90 10.32 -10.58
C HIS A 43 -6.89 9.28 -10.04
N LEU A 44 -6.38 8.20 -9.45
CA LEU A 44 -7.20 7.15 -8.82
C LEU A 44 -7.72 7.54 -7.42
N GLY A 45 -7.33 8.68 -6.87
CA GLY A 45 -7.72 9.10 -5.53
C GLY A 45 -6.96 8.42 -4.38
N LEU A 46 -5.88 7.69 -4.67
CA LEU A 46 -5.04 7.05 -3.66
C LEU A 46 -4.24 8.07 -2.85
N VAL A 47 -3.75 9.11 -3.49
CA VAL A 47 -3.05 10.23 -2.86
C VAL A 47 -3.74 11.55 -3.19
N SER A 48 -3.77 12.46 -2.24
CA SER A 48 -4.44 13.77 -2.38
C SER A 48 -3.62 14.79 -3.15
N GLN A 49 -2.28 14.63 -3.16
CA GLN A 49 -1.36 15.57 -3.80
C GLN A 49 -0.16 14.85 -4.40
N VAL A 50 0.36 15.41 -5.49
CA VAL A 50 1.65 15.04 -6.06
C VAL A 50 2.58 16.25 -5.97
N THR A 51 3.79 16.02 -5.52
CA THR A 51 4.80 17.07 -5.31
C THR A 51 6.01 16.85 -6.19
N ALA A 52 6.85 17.85 -6.34
CA ALA A 52 8.16 17.70 -6.95
C ALA A 52 9.03 16.71 -6.12
N ARG A 53 10.02 16.13 -6.78
CA ARG A 53 10.93 15.17 -6.14
C ARG A 53 11.63 15.80 -4.95
N GLY A 54 11.59 15.15 -3.79
CA GLY A 54 12.18 15.62 -2.55
C GLY A 54 11.27 16.52 -1.69
N GLU A 55 10.18 17.05 -2.23
CA GLU A 55 9.30 18.00 -1.54
C GLU A 55 8.21 17.36 -0.67
N ALA A 56 8.00 16.05 -0.77
CA ALA A 56 6.88 15.38 -0.11
C ALA A 56 6.85 15.60 1.41
N LEU A 57 7.99 15.52 2.09
CA LEU A 57 8.07 15.71 3.53
C LEU A 57 7.74 17.15 3.94
N ARG A 58 8.24 18.14 3.19
CA ARG A 58 7.94 19.56 3.45
C ARG A 58 6.44 19.83 3.30
N VAL A 59 5.84 19.39 2.22
CA VAL A 59 4.41 19.56 1.98
C VAL A 59 3.57 18.81 3.02
N ALA A 60 3.95 17.59 3.38
CA ALA A 60 3.27 16.83 4.42
C ALA A 60 3.29 17.54 5.79
N ARG A 61 4.40 18.18 6.15
CA ARG A 61 4.48 19.00 7.38
C ARG A 61 3.52 20.18 7.35
N LEU A 62 3.45 20.91 6.24
CA LEU A 62 2.51 22.04 6.10
C LEU A 62 1.05 21.57 6.24
N VAL A 63 0.71 20.42 5.64
CA VAL A 63 -0.63 19.82 5.77
C VAL A 63 -0.90 19.41 7.22
N ALA A 64 0.08 18.82 7.90
CA ALA A 64 -0.06 18.44 9.31
C ALA A 64 -0.24 19.65 10.23
N GLU A 65 0.53 20.72 10.02
CA GLU A 65 0.40 21.98 10.74
C GLU A 65 -0.98 22.61 10.51
N GLN A 66 -1.49 22.57 9.29
CA GLN A 66 -2.84 23.02 8.98
C GLN A 66 -3.89 22.17 9.70
N ALA A 67 -3.74 20.85 9.68
CA ALA A 67 -4.65 19.93 10.36
C ALA A 67 -4.64 20.10 11.89
N ALA A 68 -3.49 20.44 12.47
CA ALA A 68 -3.34 20.68 13.90
C ALA A 68 -4.07 21.93 14.42
N ARG A 69 -4.55 22.80 13.53
CA ARG A 69 -5.34 23.97 13.90
C ARG A 69 -6.81 23.64 14.15
N PHE A 70 -7.27 22.47 13.71
CA PHE A 70 -8.65 22.02 13.94
C PHE A 70 -8.78 21.33 15.30
N ASP A 71 -10.00 21.34 15.84
CA ASP A 71 -10.30 20.64 17.07
C ASP A 71 -9.94 19.14 16.97
N PRO A 72 -9.12 18.61 17.91
CA PRO A 72 -8.66 17.22 17.84
C PRO A 72 -9.80 16.20 17.96
N GLU A 73 -10.86 16.51 18.72
CA GLU A 73 -11.97 15.61 18.95
C GLU A 73 -12.84 15.46 17.68
N THR A 74 -13.15 16.57 17.04
CA THR A 74 -13.85 16.63 15.76
C THR A 74 -13.03 15.90 14.68
N THR A 75 -11.74 16.16 14.59
CA THR A 75 -10.85 15.51 13.63
C THR A 75 -10.82 14.00 13.83
N ARG A 76 -10.76 13.53 15.08
CA ARG A 76 -10.77 12.11 15.41
C ARG A 76 -12.10 11.45 15.08
N ALA A 77 -13.20 12.11 15.35
CA ALA A 77 -14.56 11.64 15.02
C ALA A 77 -14.73 11.50 13.49
N ALA A 78 -14.34 12.52 12.72
CA ALA A 78 -14.37 12.49 11.27
C ALA A 78 -13.54 11.35 10.69
N LYS A 79 -12.32 11.14 11.19
CA LYS A 79 -11.46 10.03 10.75
C LYS A 79 -12.08 8.66 11.02
N ARG A 80 -12.71 8.45 12.16
CA ARG A 80 -13.39 7.18 12.48
C ARG A 80 -14.57 6.92 11.55
N PHE A 81 -15.30 7.96 11.20
CA PHE A 81 -16.46 7.85 10.30
C PHE A 81 -16.02 7.57 8.86
N LEU A 82 -15.04 8.32 8.35
CA LEU A 82 -14.59 8.21 6.95
C LEU A 82 -13.82 6.92 6.65
N LYS A 83 -13.02 6.45 7.61
CA LYS A 83 -12.13 5.30 7.40
C LYS A 83 -12.22 4.30 8.56
N PRO A 84 -13.31 3.56 8.70
CA PRO A 84 -13.38 2.50 9.69
C PRO A 84 -12.28 1.46 9.45
N ILE A 85 -11.73 0.93 10.53
CA ILE A 85 -10.67 -0.08 10.46
C ILE A 85 -11.30 -1.44 10.11
N PRO A 86 -10.94 -2.06 8.99
CA PRO A 86 -11.49 -3.36 8.56
C PRO A 86 -10.78 -4.51 9.32
N ARG A 87 -11.00 -4.64 10.62
CA ARG A 87 -10.25 -5.55 11.50
C ARG A 87 -10.26 -7.00 11.04
N ALA A 88 -11.44 -7.54 10.72
CA ALA A 88 -11.58 -8.93 10.27
C ALA A 88 -10.82 -9.22 8.96
N GLU A 89 -10.81 -8.25 8.04
CA GLU A 89 -10.09 -8.39 6.77
C GLU A 89 -8.56 -8.26 6.97
N LEU A 90 -8.12 -7.42 7.91
CA LEU A 90 -6.70 -7.30 8.27
C LEU A 90 -6.17 -8.59 8.90
N GLU A 91 -6.92 -9.22 9.79
CA GLU A 91 -6.54 -10.51 10.38
C GLU A 91 -6.48 -11.61 9.30
N ARG A 92 -7.49 -11.69 8.45
CA ARG A 92 -7.51 -12.66 7.35
C ARG A 92 -6.33 -12.47 6.37
N GLU A 93 -5.98 -11.23 6.02
CA GLU A 93 -4.81 -10.97 5.17
C GLU A 93 -3.51 -11.41 5.84
N LYS A 94 -3.37 -11.14 7.13
CA LYS A 94 -2.21 -11.55 7.92
C LYS A 94 -2.07 -13.08 7.94
N ASP A 95 -3.16 -13.80 8.20
CA ASP A 95 -3.14 -15.26 8.25
C ASP A 95 -2.76 -15.86 6.90
N LEU A 96 -3.32 -15.35 5.81
CA LEU A 96 -2.94 -15.74 4.45
C LEU A 96 -1.46 -15.44 4.15
N PHE A 97 -0.95 -14.30 4.58
CA PHE A 97 0.46 -13.95 4.42
C PHE A 97 1.38 -14.94 5.14
N ILE A 98 1.05 -15.31 6.38
CA ILE A 98 1.81 -16.29 7.17
C ILE A 98 1.79 -17.67 6.50
N GLU A 99 0.64 -18.10 6.01
CA GLU A 99 0.50 -19.36 5.27
C GLU A 99 1.39 -19.38 4.02
N LEU A 100 1.39 -18.31 3.24
CA LEU A 100 2.19 -18.20 2.03
C LEU A 100 3.70 -18.10 2.30
N LEU A 101 4.11 -17.49 3.42
CA LEU A 101 5.51 -17.44 3.82
C LEU A 101 6.13 -18.83 4.04
N ALA A 102 5.33 -19.79 4.47
CA ALA A 102 5.76 -21.17 4.64
C ALA A 102 5.92 -21.94 3.30
N SER A 103 5.56 -21.32 2.19
CA SER A 103 5.67 -21.94 0.86
C SER A 103 7.15 -22.00 0.40
N PRO A 104 7.64 -23.17 -0.06
CA PRO A 104 9.00 -23.30 -0.60
C PRO A 104 9.28 -22.39 -1.81
N THR A 105 8.24 -21.98 -2.53
CA THR A 105 8.35 -21.05 -3.66
C THR A 105 8.65 -19.64 -3.17
N VAL A 106 8.00 -19.20 -2.10
CA VAL A 106 8.25 -17.88 -1.48
C VAL A 106 9.65 -17.86 -0.84
N GLU A 107 10.05 -18.93 -0.15
CA GLU A 107 11.39 -19.04 0.44
C GLU A 107 12.49 -18.86 -0.61
N ARG A 108 12.42 -19.61 -1.72
CA ARG A 108 13.38 -19.46 -2.82
C ARG A 108 13.43 -18.06 -3.42
N ALA A 109 12.31 -17.41 -3.46
CA ALA A 109 12.21 -16.07 -4.03
C ALA A 109 12.74 -14.98 -3.09
N LEU A 110 12.51 -15.13 -1.80
CA LEU A 110 13.10 -14.26 -0.79
C LEU A 110 14.61 -14.42 -0.77
N ASP A 111 15.13 -15.64 -0.89
CA ASP A 111 16.56 -15.90 -1.01
C ASP A 111 17.17 -15.19 -2.22
N LYS A 112 16.56 -15.34 -3.40
CA LYS A 112 16.96 -14.59 -4.61
C LYS A 112 16.90 -13.06 -4.40
N PHE A 113 15.88 -12.55 -3.75
CA PHE A 113 15.72 -11.12 -3.50
C PHE A 113 16.81 -10.57 -2.59
N VAL A 114 17.12 -11.28 -1.48
CA VAL A 114 18.17 -10.87 -0.53
C VAL A 114 19.54 -10.81 -1.19
N HIS A 115 19.82 -11.73 -2.11
CA HIS A 115 21.12 -11.80 -2.82
C HIS A 115 21.14 -11.00 -4.14
N SER A 116 20.06 -10.34 -4.50
CA SER A 116 19.97 -9.49 -5.72
C SER A 116 20.48 -8.09 -5.44
N SER A 117 21.27 -7.56 -6.36
CA SER A 117 21.63 -6.14 -6.41
C SER A 117 20.57 -5.28 -7.13
N ASP A 118 19.58 -5.91 -7.77
CA ASP A 118 18.47 -5.20 -8.43
C ASP A 118 17.38 -4.84 -7.42
N VAL A 119 17.42 -3.62 -6.96
CA VAL A 119 16.41 -3.07 -6.03
C VAL A 119 15.09 -2.67 -6.71
N ARG A 120 14.96 -2.87 -8.02
CA ARG A 120 13.78 -2.50 -8.82
C ARG A 120 13.21 -3.68 -9.63
N PRO A 121 13.03 -4.86 -9.03
CA PRO A 121 12.56 -6.03 -9.77
C PRO A 121 11.13 -5.90 -10.32
N TYR A 122 10.37 -4.91 -9.85
CA TYR A 122 8.94 -4.72 -10.14
C TYR A 122 8.62 -3.43 -10.91
N LEU A 123 9.61 -2.63 -11.24
CA LEU A 123 9.42 -1.46 -12.11
C LEU A 123 9.45 -1.92 -13.58
N PRO A 124 8.48 -1.50 -14.39
CA PRO A 124 8.48 -1.78 -15.83
C PRO A 124 9.66 -1.12 -16.55
#